data_dbaed03a07c7e2792274c1578abce70e
#
_entry.id   dbaed03a07c7e2792274c1578abce70e
#
_cell.length_a   1.000
_cell.length_b   1.000
_cell.length_c   1.000
_cell.angle_alpha   90.00
_cell.angle_beta   90.00
_cell.angle_gamma   90.00
#
_symmetry.space_group_name_H-M   'P 1'
#
loop_
_entity.id
_entity.type
_entity.pdbx_description
1 polymer ?
#
loop_
_entity_poly.entity_id
_entity_poly.type
_entity_poly.pdbx_seq_one_letter_code
_entity_poly.pdbx_strand_id
1 'polypeptide(L)' 'MAAYSMTCSCGEVMSAEANSRDEAVKTLQGYMTAESIAQHMKDHHKADEPVPSVEQVHGMIAQMTTA' A
#
# COMPACT_ATOMS: atom_id res chain seq x y z
N MET A 1 2.85 -20.38 3.83
CA MET A 1 2.62 -18.94 3.65
C MET A 1 3.75 -18.37 2.80
N ALA A 2 3.43 -17.43 1.95
CA ALA A 2 4.43 -16.75 1.13
C ALA A 2 4.45 -15.26 1.48
N ALA A 3 5.60 -14.63 1.30
CA ALA A 3 5.74 -13.21 1.50
C ALA A 3 5.38 -12.48 0.21
N TYR A 4 4.48 -11.51 0.31
CA TYR A 4 4.07 -10.65 -0.79
C TYR A 4 4.40 -9.21 -0.45
N SER A 5 4.80 -8.44 -1.43
CA SER A 5 5.18 -7.06 -1.20
C SER A 5 4.76 -6.15 -2.32
N MET A 6 4.68 -4.86 -2.03
CA MET A 6 4.57 -3.81 -3.04
C MET A 6 5.50 -2.66 -2.69
N THR A 7 6.01 -1.99 -3.70
CA THR A 7 6.87 -0.83 -3.51
C THR A 7 6.12 0.43 -3.92
N CYS A 8 6.05 1.39 -3.02
CA CYS A 8 5.48 2.70 -3.34
C CYS A 8 6.42 3.48 -4.26
N SER A 9 5.88 4.45 -4.99
CA SER A 9 6.68 5.33 -5.85
C SER A 9 7.76 6.11 -5.10
N CYS A 10 7.60 6.28 -3.80
CA CYS A 10 8.62 6.92 -2.94
C CYS A 10 9.73 5.95 -2.51
N GLY A 11 9.66 4.68 -2.88
CA GLY A 11 10.64 3.66 -2.52
C GLY A 11 10.32 2.87 -1.26
N GLU A 12 9.27 3.23 -0.54
CA GLU A 12 8.85 2.49 0.64
C GLU A 12 8.23 1.15 0.24
N VAL A 13 8.64 0.10 0.92
CA VAL A 13 8.14 -1.27 0.66
C VAL A 13 7.19 -1.68 1.77
N MET A 14 6.02 -2.18 1.36
CA MET A 14 5.07 -2.80 2.28
C MET A 14 5.02 -4.29 2.00
N SER A 15 4.95 -5.11 3.03
CA SER A 15 4.91 -6.55 2.87
C SER A 15 3.92 -7.21 3.81
N ALA A 16 3.44 -8.38 3.41
CA ALA A 16 2.56 -9.20 4.22
C ALA A 16 2.77 -10.68 3.89
N GLU A 17 2.67 -11.51 4.90
CA GLU A 17 2.68 -12.95 4.70
C GLU A 17 1.25 -13.45 4.58
N ALA A 18 1.00 -14.27 3.57
CA ALA A 18 -0.34 -14.77 3.29
C ALA A 18 -0.29 -16.09 2.54
N ASN A 19 -1.41 -16.79 2.49
CA ASN A 19 -1.52 -18.06 1.76
C ASN A 19 -1.74 -17.85 0.26
N SER A 20 -2.20 -16.67 -0.13
CA SER A 20 -2.43 -16.33 -1.54
C SER A 20 -2.21 -14.83 -1.74
N ARG A 21 -2.05 -14.46 -3.01
CA ARG A 21 -1.92 -13.05 -3.37
C ARG A 21 -3.14 -12.24 -2.98
N ASP A 22 -4.33 -12.78 -3.19
CA ASP A 22 -5.58 -12.09 -2.84
C ASP A 22 -5.66 -11.81 -1.34
N GLU A 23 -5.23 -12.74 -0.53
CA GLU A 23 -5.19 -12.57 0.93
C GLU A 23 -4.17 -11.50 1.32
N ALA A 24 -2.99 -11.51 0.68
CA ALA A 24 -1.98 -10.49 0.91
C ALA A 24 -2.47 -9.10 0.52
N VAL A 25 -3.15 -8.98 -0.62
CA VAL A 25 -3.73 -7.71 -1.07
C VAL A 25 -4.72 -7.18 -0.03
N LYS A 26 -5.61 -8.02 0.47
CA LYS A 26 -6.57 -7.62 1.51
C LYS A 26 -5.86 -7.16 2.78
N THR A 27 -4.81 -7.85 3.18
CA THR A 27 -4.03 -7.48 4.37
C THR A 27 -3.37 -6.13 4.19
N LEU A 28 -2.73 -5.90 3.05
CA LEU A 28 -2.08 -4.63 2.75
C LEU A 28 -3.09 -3.48 2.63
N GLN A 29 -4.24 -3.74 2.02
CA GLN A 29 -5.31 -2.75 1.94
C GLN A 29 -5.82 -2.37 3.33
N GLY A 30 -5.85 -3.32 4.26
CA GLY A 30 -6.25 -3.07 5.63
C GLY A 30 -5.30 -2.14 6.39
N TYR A 31 -4.03 -2.08 6.00
CA TYR A 31 -3.07 -1.15 6.59
C TYR A 31 -3.23 0.28 6.05
N MET A 32 -3.79 0.44 4.86
CA MET A 32 -3.91 1.73 4.21
C MET A 32 -5.31 2.32 4.39
N THR A 33 -5.54 2.87 5.57
CA THR A 33 -6.73 3.67 5.87
C THR A 33 -6.48 5.11 5.43
N ALA A 34 -7.54 5.94 5.42
CA ALA A 34 -7.39 7.36 5.09
C ALA A 34 -6.36 8.05 5.99
N GLU A 35 -6.34 7.71 7.26
CA GLU A 35 -5.39 8.26 8.23
C GLU A 35 -3.95 7.81 7.92
N SER A 36 -3.76 6.53 7.64
CA SER A 36 -2.45 5.98 7.30
C SER A 36 -1.91 6.58 6.00
N ILE A 37 -2.77 6.77 5.01
CA ILE A 37 -2.40 7.38 3.74
C ILE A 37 -1.96 8.82 3.95
N ALA A 38 -2.70 9.59 4.75
CA ALA A 38 -2.33 10.97 5.05
C ALA A 38 -0.97 11.06 5.76
N GLN A 39 -0.71 10.14 6.69
CA GLN A 39 0.56 10.08 7.40
C GLN A 39 1.71 9.72 6.44
N HIS A 40 1.49 8.76 5.55
CA HIS A 40 2.47 8.35 4.55
C HIS A 40 2.84 9.52 3.62
N MET A 41 1.83 10.24 3.14
CA MET A 41 2.08 11.39 2.26
C MET A 41 2.86 12.49 2.98
N LYS A 42 2.59 12.71 4.25
CA LYS A 42 3.29 13.70 5.05
C LYS A 42 4.76 13.32 5.25
N ASP A 43 5.04 12.04 5.49
CA ASP A 43 6.38 11.56 5.84
C ASP A 43 7.27 11.24 4.63
N HIS A 44 6.66 10.80 3.52
CA HIS A 44 7.40 10.24 2.38
C HIS A 44 7.24 11.00 1.07
N HIS A 45 6.28 11.91 0.99
CA HIS A 45 6.01 12.69 -0.20
C HIS A 45 6.08 14.18 0.11
N LYS A 46 6.15 14.99 -0.94
CA LYS A 46 6.16 16.45 -0.77
C LYS A 46 4.79 16.94 -0.30
N ALA A 47 4.78 17.98 0.50
CA ALA A 47 3.57 18.53 1.09
C ALA A 47 2.56 19.03 0.04
N ASP A 48 3.02 19.39 -1.15
CA ASP A 48 2.20 19.90 -2.24
C ASP A 48 1.66 18.81 -3.17
N GLU A 49 2.05 17.55 -2.95
CA GLU A 49 1.50 16.45 -3.73
C GLU A 49 0.05 16.16 -3.30
N PRO A 50 -0.85 15.88 -4.28
CA PRO A 50 -2.22 15.53 -3.93
C PRO A 50 -2.27 14.20 -3.17
N VAL A 51 -3.09 14.15 -2.13
CA VAL A 51 -3.30 12.93 -1.36
C VAL A 51 -4.26 12.02 -2.15
N PRO A 52 -3.85 10.79 -2.49
CA PRO A 52 -4.74 9.88 -3.20
C PRO A 52 -5.90 9.41 -2.31
N SER A 53 -7.00 9.03 -2.93
CA SER A 53 -8.12 8.45 -2.20
C SER A 53 -7.77 7.03 -1.73
N VAL A 54 -8.53 6.55 -0.73
CA VAL A 54 -8.38 5.18 -0.24
C VAL A 54 -8.59 4.18 -1.39
N GLU A 55 -9.56 4.43 -2.25
CA GLU A 55 -9.83 3.56 -3.41
C GLU A 55 -8.65 3.51 -4.39
N GLN A 56 -8.02 4.65 -4.64
CA GLN A 56 -6.85 4.71 -5.52
C GLN A 56 -5.69 3.91 -4.95
N VAL A 57 -5.42 4.07 -3.66
CA VAL A 57 -4.34 3.33 -2.99
C VAL A 57 -4.65 1.83 -2.98
N HIS A 58 -5.87 1.45 -2.68
CA HIS A 58 -6.27 0.04 -2.70
C HIS A 58 -6.13 -0.57 -4.10
N GLY A 59 -6.45 0.20 -5.15
CA GLY A 59 -6.25 -0.24 -6.52
C GLY A 59 -4.78 -0.45 -6.87
N MET A 60 -3.91 0.45 -6.41
CA MET A 60 -2.46 0.32 -6.59
C MET A 60 -1.93 -0.93 -5.88
N ILE A 61 -2.37 -1.18 -4.66
CA ILE A 61 -1.99 -2.37 -3.91
C ILE A 61 -2.38 -3.64 -4.69
N ALA A 62 -3.59 -3.67 -5.22
CA ALA A 62 -4.08 -4.83 -5.97
C ALA A 62 -3.26 -5.08 -7.24
N GLN A 63 -2.76 -4.02 -7.89
CA GLN A 63 -1.97 -4.14 -9.11
C GLN A 63 -0.50 -4.44 -8.84
N MET A 64 0.08 -3.88 -7.79
CA MET A 64 1.53 -3.88 -7.58
C MET A 64 2.03 -4.94 -6.61
N THR A 65 1.14 -5.60 -5.88
CA THR A 65 1.54 -6.63 -4.93
C THR A 65 2.09 -7.85 -5.67
N THR A 66 3.31 -8.25 -5.34
CA THR A 66 3.98 -9.41 -5.95
C THR A 66 4.65 -10.26 -4.87
N ALA A 67 4.87 -11.51 -5.22
CA ALA A 67 5.60 -12.43 -4.33
C ALA A 67 7.10 -12.12 -4.31
#